data_89b81a2d8fd49de4a8bac7b4b2b0aae9
#
_entry.id   89b81a2d8fd49de4a8bac7b4b2b0aae9
#
_cell.length_a   1.000
_cell.length_b   1.000
_cell.length_c   1.000
_cell.angle_alpha   90.00
_cell.angle_beta   90.00
_cell.angle_gamma   90.00
#
_symmetry.space_group_name_H-M   'P 1'
#
loop_
_entity.id
_entity.type
_entity.pdbx_description
1 polymer ?
#
loop_
_entity_poly.entity_id
_entity_poly.type
_entity_poly.pdbx_seq_one_letter_code
_entity_poly.pdbx_strand_id
1 'polypeptide(L)'
;MPAAQEGPAPTGADRPYHVRALRDAEAEVWVATSDDVPGLVAEAATIEELLDDLRSIIPDLLQLNAVPHTDRIEVNFIAERIEAIEPAA
;
A
#
# COMPACT_ATOMS: atom_id res chain seq x y z
N MET A 1 -23.02 -18.93 5.03
CA MET A 1 -22.36 -18.72 5.19
C MET A 1 -21.88 -18.20 4.94
N PRO A 2 -21.78 -17.93 4.91
CA PRO A 2 -21.03 -17.41 4.58
C PRO A 2 -20.00 -17.55 4.65
N ALA A 3 -19.73 -17.59 4.71
CA ALA A 3 -18.97 -17.53 4.70
C ALA A 3 -18.09 -17.71 4.84
N ALA A 4 -18.02 -18.02 4.51
CA ALA A 4 -17.25 -18.13 4.72
C ALA A 4 -16.34 -17.63 4.90
N GLN A 5 -16.28 -17.32 4.93
CA GLN A 5 -15.47 -16.83 5.21
C GLN A 5 -15.27 -16.59 6.13
N GLU A 6 -15.73 -16.90 6.56
CA GLU A 6 -15.46 -16.68 7.49
C GLU A 6 -14.69 -17.29 8.17
N GLY A 7 -14.47 -17.76 8.31
CA GLY A 7 -13.49 -18.33 9.15
C GLY A 7 -12.60 -17.30 9.68
N PRO A 8 -11.67 -17.64 10.47
CA PRO A 8 -10.71 -16.68 10.94
C PRO A 8 -10.05 -16.00 9.77
N ALA A 9 -9.81 -14.75 9.91
CA ALA A 9 -9.11 -14.02 8.88
C ALA A 9 -7.81 -14.73 8.59
N PRO A 10 -7.48 -14.91 7.33
CA PRO A 10 -6.19 -15.48 7.02
C PRO A 10 -5.08 -14.59 7.51
N THR A 11 -3.97 -15.19 7.77
CA THR A 11 -2.78 -14.40 8.05
C THR A 11 -2.43 -13.62 6.81
N GLY A 12 -1.47 -12.75 6.91
CA GLY A 12 -1.06 -11.95 5.77
C GLY A 12 -0.71 -12.76 4.54
N ALA A 13 -0.49 -14.08 4.68
CA ALA A 13 -0.13 -14.91 3.55
C ALA A 13 -1.23 -15.03 2.51
N ASP A 14 -2.49 -14.93 2.93
CA ASP A 14 -3.62 -15.25 2.07
C ASP A 14 -4.48 -14.07 1.68
N ARG A 15 -4.15 -12.87 2.08
CA ARG A 15 -4.98 -11.71 1.77
C ARG A 15 -4.09 -10.56 1.34
N PRO A 16 -4.69 -9.60 0.62
CA PRO A 16 -3.91 -8.45 0.17
C PRO A 16 -3.40 -7.61 1.33
N TYR A 17 -2.24 -7.05 1.14
CA TYR A 17 -1.69 -6.05 2.03
C TYR A 17 -2.21 -4.68 1.60
N HIS A 18 -2.72 -3.92 2.54
CA HIS A 18 -3.28 -2.61 2.23
C HIS A 18 -2.18 -1.56 2.28
N VAL A 19 -2.05 -0.83 1.20
CA VAL A 19 -1.08 0.26 1.09
C VAL A 19 -1.82 1.51 0.67
N ARG A 20 -1.58 2.59 1.38
CA ARG A 20 -2.21 3.86 1.09
C ARG A 20 -1.15 4.85 0.65
N ALA A 21 -1.45 5.57 -0.42
CA ALA A 21 -0.57 6.64 -0.88
C ALA A 21 -1.30 7.96 -0.78
N LEU A 22 -0.66 8.95 -0.20
CA LEU A 22 -1.20 10.30 -0.10
C LEU A 22 -0.31 11.25 -0.88
N ARG A 23 -0.94 12.19 -1.58
CA ARG A 23 -0.20 13.21 -2.29
C ARG A 23 0.25 14.28 -1.31
N ASP A 24 1.55 14.54 -1.28
CA ASP A 24 2.13 15.66 -0.56
C ASP A 24 2.35 16.77 -1.57
N ALA A 25 1.45 17.73 -1.58
CA ALA A 25 1.50 18.79 -2.60
C ALA A 25 2.71 19.69 -2.42
N GLU A 26 3.16 19.85 -1.19
CA GLU A 26 4.29 20.73 -0.90
C GLU A 26 5.59 20.14 -1.42
N ALA A 27 5.78 18.84 -1.15
CA ALA A 27 6.98 18.14 -1.61
C ALA A 27 6.81 17.60 -3.04
N GLU A 28 5.60 17.64 -3.58
CA GLU A 28 5.29 17.15 -4.92
C GLU A 28 5.61 15.68 -5.11
N VAL A 29 5.28 14.89 -4.09
CA VAL A 29 5.50 13.45 -4.14
C VAL A 29 4.27 12.73 -3.62
N TRP A 30 4.22 11.42 -3.92
CA TRP A 30 3.26 10.50 -3.33
C TRP A 30 3.98 9.75 -2.22
N VAL A 31 3.36 9.67 -1.06
CA VAL A 31 3.94 8.98 0.09
C VAL A 31 3.09 7.76 0.42
N ALA A 32 3.71 6.60 0.41
CA ALA A 32 3.04 5.34 0.69
C ALA A 32 3.34 4.88 2.10
N THR A 33 2.29 4.45 2.79
CA THR A 33 2.40 3.84 4.11
C THR A 33 1.47 2.62 4.17
N SER A 34 1.68 1.78 5.17
CA SER A 34 0.85 0.60 5.33
C SER A 34 0.87 0.14 6.78
N ASP A 35 -0.31 -0.27 7.27
CA ASP A 35 -0.39 -0.92 8.56
C ASP A 35 -0.08 -2.42 8.47
N ASP A 36 -0.14 -2.96 7.25
CA ASP A 36 0.06 -4.39 7.04
C ASP A 36 1.50 -4.76 6.74
N VAL A 37 2.27 -3.80 6.22
CA VAL A 37 3.68 -4.01 5.89
C VAL A 37 4.51 -3.21 6.86
N PRO A 38 5.14 -3.87 7.84
CA PRO A 38 5.87 -3.14 8.88
C PRO A 38 6.98 -2.28 8.31
N GLY A 39 7.03 -1.05 8.76
CA GLY A 39 8.10 -0.14 8.37
C GLY A 39 7.97 0.48 7.00
N LEU A 40 6.86 0.26 6.31
CA LEU A 40 6.73 0.79 4.96
C LEU A 40 6.53 2.30 4.99
N VAL A 41 7.49 3.01 4.42
CA VAL A 41 7.38 4.42 4.06
C VAL A 41 8.16 4.58 2.78
N ALA A 42 7.48 5.00 1.71
CA ALA A 42 8.12 5.18 0.41
C ALA A 42 7.55 6.42 -0.24
N GLU A 43 8.35 7.07 -1.05
CA GLU A 43 7.85 8.23 -1.78
C GLU A 43 8.42 8.28 -3.18
N ALA A 44 7.63 8.82 -4.08
CA ALA A 44 8.02 8.98 -5.47
C ALA A 44 7.22 10.12 -6.10
N ALA A 45 7.72 10.65 -7.18
CA ALA A 45 7.07 11.76 -7.86
C ALA A 45 5.78 11.34 -8.56
N THR A 46 5.68 10.09 -8.99
CA THR A 46 4.50 9.58 -9.68
C THR A 46 4.04 8.27 -9.04
N ILE A 47 2.76 7.95 -9.31
CA ILE A 47 2.20 6.69 -8.84
C ILE A 47 2.93 5.51 -9.48
N GLU A 48 3.26 5.61 -10.76
CA GLU A 48 3.95 4.50 -11.44
C GLU A 48 5.30 4.23 -10.82
N GLU A 49 6.04 5.28 -10.51
CA GLU A 49 7.33 5.11 -9.86
C GLU A 49 7.18 4.53 -8.48
N LEU A 50 6.15 4.99 -7.76
CA LEU A 50 5.89 4.49 -6.43
C LEU A 50 5.58 3.00 -6.45
N LEU A 51 4.71 2.57 -7.37
CA LEU A 51 4.36 1.16 -7.48
C LEU A 51 5.58 0.33 -7.86
N ASP A 52 6.43 0.87 -8.72
CA ASP A 52 7.64 0.16 -9.11
C ASP A 52 8.56 -0.03 -7.92
N ASP A 53 8.71 1.01 -7.10
CA ASP A 53 9.52 0.92 -5.89
C ASP A 53 8.93 -0.09 -4.90
N LEU A 54 7.61 -0.11 -4.76
CA LEU A 54 6.96 -1.01 -3.83
C LEU A 54 7.17 -2.47 -4.21
N ARG A 55 7.36 -2.78 -5.49
CA ARG A 55 7.63 -4.15 -5.91
C ARG A 55 8.92 -4.70 -5.30
N SER A 56 9.88 -3.84 -5.01
CA SER A 56 11.11 -4.25 -4.34
C SER A 56 11.01 -4.12 -2.84
N ILE A 57 10.40 -3.05 -2.38
CA ILE A 57 10.40 -2.70 -0.96
C ILE A 57 9.54 -3.66 -0.15
N ILE A 58 8.35 -3.98 -0.65
CA ILE A 58 7.41 -4.77 0.14
C ILE A 58 7.94 -6.17 0.44
N PRO A 59 8.42 -6.93 -0.55
CA PRO A 59 8.97 -8.26 -0.24
C PRO A 59 10.12 -8.19 0.75
N ASP A 60 10.97 -7.19 0.62
CA ASP A 60 12.11 -7.05 1.52
C ASP A 60 11.67 -6.78 2.96
N LEU A 61 10.67 -5.91 3.13
CA LEU A 61 10.17 -5.60 4.47
C LEU A 61 9.46 -6.78 5.09
N LEU A 62 8.69 -7.52 4.32
CA LEU A 62 8.02 -8.70 4.83
C LEU A 62 9.03 -9.74 5.30
N GLN A 63 10.08 -9.93 4.54
CA GLN A 63 11.13 -10.86 4.91
C GLN A 63 11.90 -10.38 6.13
N LEU A 64 12.27 -9.11 6.14
CA LEU A 64 13.03 -8.53 7.24
C LEU A 64 12.29 -8.64 8.57
N ASN A 65 10.98 -8.50 8.53
CA ASN A 65 10.15 -8.52 9.73
C ASN A 65 9.52 -9.89 9.98
N ALA A 66 9.96 -10.90 9.25
CA ALA A 66 9.50 -12.28 9.42
C ALA A 66 7.98 -12.41 9.31
N VAL A 67 7.39 -11.65 8.40
CA VAL A 67 5.95 -11.74 8.14
C VAL A 67 5.73 -12.89 7.15
N PRO A 68 4.92 -13.89 7.52
CA PRO A 68 4.65 -14.99 6.59
C PRO A 68 3.95 -14.49 5.33
N HIS A 69 4.39 -14.96 4.18
CA HIS A 69 3.73 -14.62 2.93
C HIS A 69 4.00 -15.71 1.91
N THR A 70 3.14 -15.77 0.90
CA THR A 70 3.33 -16.67 -0.22
C THR A 70 4.24 -16.02 -1.25
N ASP A 71 4.60 -16.79 -2.28
CA ASP A 71 5.40 -16.23 -3.37
C ASP A 71 4.66 -15.13 -4.09
N ARG A 72 3.33 -15.20 -4.10
CA ARG A 72 2.51 -14.17 -4.71
C ARG A 72 2.04 -13.22 -3.63
N ILE A 73 2.47 -11.98 -3.73
CA ILE A 73 2.10 -10.93 -2.79
C ILE A 73 1.10 -10.01 -3.48
N GLU A 74 -0.12 -9.95 -2.94
CA GLU A 74 -1.15 -9.07 -3.47
C GLU A 74 -1.22 -7.82 -2.64
N VAL A 75 -1.29 -6.69 -3.29
CA VAL A 75 -1.33 -5.39 -2.62
C VAL A 75 -2.60 -4.66 -3.07
N ASN A 76 -3.38 -4.23 -2.09
CA ASN A 76 -4.52 -3.37 -2.35
C ASN A 76 -4.02 -1.94 -2.19
N PHE A 77 -3.80 -1.28 -3.32
CA PHE A 77 -3.16 0.04 -3.34
C PHE A 77 -4.23 1.11 -3.55
N ILE A 78 -4.31 2.04 -2.61
CA ILE A 78 -5.27 3.14 -2.68
C ILE A 78 -4.51 4.45 -2.63
N ALA A 79 -4.71 5.29 -3.63
CA ALA A 79 -4.09 6.60 -3.68
C ALA A 79 -5.14 7.66 -3.44
N GLU A 80 -4.80 8.64 -2.62
CA GLU A 80 -5.70 9.73 -2.28
C GLU A 80 -5.02 11.06 -2.53
N ARG A 81 -5.83 12.01 -3.02
CA ARG A 81 -5.33 13.33 -3.28
C ARG A 81 -6.44 14.34 -2.99
N ILE A 82 -6.10 15.39 -2.26
CA ILE A 82 -7.06 16.45 -1.97
C ILE A 82 -6.81 17.58 -2.96
N GLU A 83 -7.86 17.99 -3.64
CA GLU A 83 -7.80 19.08 -4.59
C GLU A 83 -8.75 20.17 -4.16
N ALA A 84 -8.26 21.39 -4.14
CA ALA A 84 -9.12 22.54 -3.95
C ALA A 84 -9.50 23.04 -5.33
N ILE A 85 -10.79 23.03 -5.62
CA ILE A 85 -11.29 23.46 -6.90
C ILE A 85 -12.07 24.75 -6.70
N GLU A 86 -11.61 25.79 -7.34
CA GLU A 86 -12.29 27.09 -7.28
C GLU A 86 -13.07 27.28 -8.57
N PRO A 87 -14.39 27.37 -8.47
CA PRO A 87 -15.18 27.53 -9.68
C PRO A 87 -14.83 28.84 -10.38
N ALA A 88 -14.84 28.79 -11.68
CA ALA A 88 -14.66 30.00 -12.47
C ALA A 88 -15.84 30.93 -12.25
N ALA A 89 -15.57 32.22 -12.18
CA ALA A 89 -16.61 33.20 -11.96
C ALA A 89 -17.53 33.33 -13.17
#